data_fabc20cb2c2b7f1346df6c8120e7d430
#
_entry.id   fabc20cb2c2b7f1346df6c8120e7d430
#
_cell.length_a   1.000
_cell.length_b   1.000
_cell.length_c   1.000
_cell.angle_alpha   90.00
_cell.angle_beta   90.00
_cell.angle_gamma   90.00
#
_symmetry.space_group_name_H-M   'P 1'
#
loop_
_entity.id
_entity.type
_entity.pdbx_description
1 polymer ?
#
loop_
_entity_poly.entity_id
_entity_poly.type
_entity_poly.pdbx_seq_one_letter_code
_entity_poly.pdbx_strand_id
1 'polypeptide(L)'
;MTKVIAVTNQKGGVGKTTTAINLAAALAIDGRKVLLVDCDAQGNATSGVGLKGQRARGGTIYEALTGNDVDIHDFILPTTTERLSIIPATRDLSGAEIELIGVDNREGRLKSLLAQLRDEFDFIIIDSPPSLGLLTLNALVAADRVLIPLHCEYFALEGLADLVATMRRVRASLNPSLDIEGVLLTMNDERTNLGQQVSRDVREFFKDKVYRTVIPRNVRLAEAPSHGLPAVTYDARSRGAEAYFAFAKEVLERNEPALA
;
A
#
# COMPACT_ATOMS: atom_id res chain seq x y z
N MET A 1 -5.14 15.21 -10.67
CA MET A 1 -4.30 14.11 -11.23
C MET A 1 -4.12 13.06 -10.15
N THR A 2 -4.51 11.84 -10.41
CA THR A 2 -4.45 10.69 -9.48
C THR A 2 -3.04 10.43 -8.98
N LYS A 3 -2.89 10.12 -7.69
CA LYS A 3 -1.63 9.67 -7.08
C LYS A 3 -1.67 8.17 -6.86
N VAL A 4 -0.75 7.43 -7.46
CA VAL A 4 -0.61 5.98 -7.25
C VAL A 4 0.53 5.71 -6.29
N ILE A 5 0.22 5.16 -5.12
CA ILE A 5 1.18 4.89 -4.04
C ILE A 5 1.24 3.40 -3.77
N ALA A 6 2.40 2.78 -3.99
CA ALA A 6 2.65 1.40 -3.57
C ALA A 6 3.14 1.36 -2.13
N VAL A 7 2.44 0.59 -1.28
CA VAL A 7 2.85 0.32 0.10
C VAL A 7 3.67 -0.96 0.11
N THR A 8 4.99 -0.84 0.24
CA THR A 8 5.88 -1.99 0.07
C THR A 8 7.02 -2.04 1.09
N ASN A 9 7.39 -3.23 1.49
CA ASN A 9 8.59 -3.59 2.22
C ASN A 9 8.79 -5.11 2.10
N GLN A 10 10.02 -5.58 1.91
CA GLN A 10 10.33 -7.01 1.81
C GLN A 10 10.07 -7.76 3.12
N LYS A 11 10.22 -7.08 4.25
CA LYS A 11 10.02 -7.69 5.57
C LYS A 11 8.54 -7.94 5.82
N GLY A 12 8.21 -9.18 6.19
CA GLY A 12 6.87 -9.54 6.68
C GLY A 12 6.57 -8.88 8.03
N GLY A 13 5.28 -8.63 8.30
CA GLY A 13 4.85 -8.15 9.62
C GLY A 13 5.17 -6.69 9.97
N VAL A 14 5.66 -5.88 9.04
CA VAL A 14 5.96 -4.44 9.28
C VAL A 14 4.74 -3.52 9.17
N GLY A 15 3.55 -4.07 8.95
CA GLY A 15 2.30 -3.30 8.87
C GLY A 15 1.99 -2.73 7.48
N LYS A 16 2.46 -3.34 6.38
CA LYS A 16 2.11 -2.94 5.00
C LYS A 16 0.60 -2.88 4.80
N THR A 17 -0.07 -4.01 4.90
CA THR A 17 -1.52 -4.14 4.71
C THR A 17 -2.31 -3.25 5.68
N THR A 18 -1.90 -3.22 6.96
CA THR A 18 -2.53 -2.33 7.95
C THR A 18 -2.41 -0.87 7.54
N THR A 19 -1.25 -0.47 7.01
CA THR A 19 -1.02 0.89 6.52
C THR A 19 -1.84 1.17 5.26
N ALA A 20 -1.85 0.25 4.29
CA ALA A 20 -2.62 0.42 3.05
C ALA A 20 -4.11 0.61 3.33
N ILE A 21 -4.71 -0.26 4.17
CA ILE A 21 -6.12 -0.20 4.54
C ILE A 21 -6.44 1.11 5.28
N ASN A 22 -5.69 1.43 6.33
CA ASN A 22 -6.05 2.56 7.20
C ASN A 22 -5.72 3.91 6.55
N LEU A 23 -4.67 4.02 5.73
CA LEU A 23 -4.41 5.19 4.92
C LEU A 23 -5.53 5.41 3.89
N ALA A 24 -5.89 4.36 3.14
CA ALA A 24 -6.96 4.45 2.14
C ALA A 24 -8.29 4.87 2.77
N ALA A 25 -8.67 4.26 3.91
CA ALA A 25 -9.89 4.61 4.62
C ALA A 25 -9.85 6.02 5.22
N ALA A 26 -8.72 6.45 5.80
CA ALA A 26 -8.59 7.78 6.37
C ALA A 26 -8.66 8.88 5.30
N LEU A 27 -8.03 8.66 4.13
CA LEU A 27 -8.14 9.56 2.97
C LEU A 27 -9.59 9.63 2.44
N ALA A 28 -10.29 8.49 2.40
CA ALA A 28 -11.69 8.44 1.97
C ALA A 28 -12.62 9.19 2.95
N ILE A 29 -12.40 9.05 4.25
CA ILE A 29 -13.12 9.81 5.30
C ILE A 29 -12.85 11.31 5.20
N ASP A 30 -11.63 11.70 4.78
CA ASP A 30 -11.29 13.12 4.50
C ASP A 30 -11.90 13.63 3.17
N GLY A 31 -12.71 12.82 2.48
CA GLY A 31 -13.47 13.21 1.30
C GLY A 31 -12.81 12.87 -0.04
N ARG A 32 -11.66 12.20 -0.07
CA ARG A 32 -10.97 11.78 -1.31
C ARG A 32 -11.62 10.53 -1.89
N LYS A 33 -11.64 10.43 -3.22
CA LYS A 33 -12.00 9.17 -3.90
C LYS A 33 -10.77 8.26 -3.92
N VAL A 34 -10.85 7.12 -3.25
CA VAL A 34 -9.70 6.22 -3.06
C VAL A 34 -10.01 4.82 -3.60
N LEU A 35 -9.05 4.28 -4.36
CA LEU A 35 -9.03 2.88 -4.75
C LEU A 35 -7.92 2.16 -3.99
N LEU A 36 -8.27 1.09 -3.28
CA LEU A 36 -7.32 0.14 -2.72
C LEU A 36 -7.13 -1.00 -3.71
N VAL A 37 -5.89 -1.40 -3.98
CA VAL A 37 -5.58 -2.56 -4.83
C VAL A 37 -4.85 -3.58 -3.99
N ASP A 38 -5.47 -4.73 -3.77
CA ASP A 38 -4.86 -5.83 -3.02
C ASP A 38 -4.01 -6.68 -3.98
N CYS A 39 -2.68 -6.60 -3.88
CA CYS A 39 -1.74 -7.39 -4.69
C CYS A 39 -1.06 -8.51 -3.89
N ASP A 40 -1.60 -8.88 -2.72
CA ASP A 40 -1.13 -10.03 -1.93
C ASP A 40 -2.10 -11.21 -2.06
N ALA A 41 -1.62 -12.39 -2.44
CA ALA A 41 -2.40 -13.62 -2.53
C ALA A 41 -3.06 -14.05 -1.20
N GLN A 42 -2.59 -13.49 -0.07
CA GLN A 42 -3.25 -13.72 1.22
C GLN A 42 -4.61 -13.00 1.32
N GLY A 43 -4.88 -11.98 0.47
CA GLY A 43 -6.15 -11.24 0.45
C GLY A 43 -6.44 -10.50 1.78
N ASN A 44 -5.38 -10.07 2.46
CA ASN A 44 -5.52 -9.45 3.78
C ASN A 44 -6.12 -8.05 3.70
N ALA A 45 -5.82 -7.27 2.65
CA ALA A 45 -6.45 -5.97 2.43
C ALA A 45 -7.94 -6.14 2.10
N THR A 46 -8.27 -7.11 1.26
CA THR A 46 -9.65 -7.49 0.92
C THR A 46 -10.45 -7.90 2.16
N SER A 47 -9.86 -8.74 3.00
CA SER A 47 -10.49 -9.18 4.26
C SER A 47 -10.66 -8.02 5.25
N GLY A 48 -9.68 -7.13 5.32
CA GLY A 48 -9.64 -6.01 6.26
C GLY A 48 -10.62 -4.88 5.95
N VAL A 49 -11.24 -4.90 4.75
CA VAL A 49 -12.35 -3.99 4.38
C VAL A 49 -13.69 -4.72 4.29
N GLY A 50 -13.79 -5.94 4.82
CA GLY A 50 -15.05 -6.70 4.95
C GLY A 50 -15.46 -7.51 3.72
N LEU A 51 -14.58 -7.66 2.73
CA LEU A 51 -14.92 -8.31 1.45
C LEU A 51 -14.23 -9.67 1.27
N LYS A 52 -13.92 -10.36 2.38
CA LYS A 52 -13.25 -11.68 2.37
C LYS A 52 -13.95 -12.66 1.43
N GLY A 53 -13.21 -13.16 0.44
CA GLY A 53 -13.69 -14.14 -0.53
C GLY A 53 -14.67 -13.58 -1.56
N GLN A 54 -14.95 -12.28 -1.57
CA GLN A 54 -15.79 -11.66 -2.58
C GLN A 54 -14.98 -11.43 -3.87
N ARG A 55 -15.70 -11.46 -4.99
CA ARG A 55 -15.19 -11.25 -6.34
C ARG A 55 -16.08 -10.22 -7.03
N ALA A 56 -15.49 -9.34 -7.81
CA ALA A 56 -16.23 -8.42 -8.66
C ALA A 56 -16.77 -9.16 -9.91
N ARG A 57 -17.50 -8.46 -10.77
CA ARG A 57 -18.07 -9.04 -12.01
C ARG A 57 -17.00 -9.70 -12.89
N GLY A 58 -15.84 -9.05 -13.03
CA GLY A 58 -14.69 -9.56 -13.79
C GLY A 58 -13.83 -10.56 -13.02
N GLY A 59 -14.02 -10.68 -11.72
CA GLY A 59 -13.22 -11.53 -10.85
C GLY A 59 -12.45 -10.75 -9.78
N THR A 60 -11.16 -11.00 -9.69
CA THR A 60 -10.22 -10.39 -8.75
C THR A 60 -9.03 -9.80 -9.52
N ILE A 61 -8.06 -9.23 -8.81
CA ILE A 61 -6.81 -8.75 -9.43
C ILE A 61 -6.07 -9.86 -10.21
N TYR A 62 -6.27 -11.12 -9.86
CA TYR A 62 -5.69 -12.26 -10.59
C TYR A 62 -6.16 -12.29 -12.04
N GLU A 63 -7.47 -12.31 -12.29
CA GLU A 63 -8.03 -12.33 -13.64
C GLU A 63 -7.74 -11.02 -14.38
N ALA A 64 -7.69 -9.90 -13.66
CA ALA A 64 -7.29 -8.62 -14.26
C ALA A 64 -5.85 -8.66 -14.78
N LEU A 65 -4.92 -9.23 -14.04
CA LEU A 65 -3.51 -9.32 -14.45
C LEU A 65 -3.25 -10.37 -15.53
N THR A 66 -3.99 -11.49 -15.53
CA THR A 66 -3.78 -12.60 -16.48
C THR A 66 -4.63 -12.47 -17.76
N GLY A 67 -5.73 -11.73 -17.71
CA GLY A 67 -6.63 -11.52 -18.84
C GLY A 67 -6.05 -10.63 -19.94
N ASN A 68 -6.63 -10.71 -21.14
CA ASN A 68 -6.35 -9.83 -22.26
C ASN A 68 -7.56 -8.88 -22.48
N ASP A 69 -7.30 -7.63 -22.90
CA ASP A 69 -8.32 -6.62 -23.20
C ASP A 69 -9.35 -6.42 -22.07
N VAL A 70 -8.83 -6.32 -20.84
CA VAL A 70 -9.61 -6.23 -19.62
C VAL A 70 -10.12 -4.81 -19.39
N ASP A 71 -11.42 -4.66 -19.14
CA ASP A 71 -11.98 -3.44 -18.55
C ASP A 71 -11.84 -3.50 -17.03
N ILE A 72 -10.97 -2.67 -16.47
CA ILE A 72 -10.63 -2.69 -15.05
C ILE A 72 -11.83 -2.34 -14.15
N HIS A 73 -12.86 -1.64 -14.67
CA HIS A 73 -14.05 -1.28 -13.92
C HIS A 73 -14.85 -2.51 -13.46
N ASP A 74 -14.76 -3.61 -14.21
CA ASP A 74 -15.42 -4.87 -13.85
C ASP A 74 -14.82 -5.55 -12.60
N PHE A 75 -13.67 -5.07 -12.14
CA PHE A 75 -12.92 -5.64 -11.00
C PHE A 75 -13.02 -4.80 -9.72
N ILE A 76 -13.74 -3.68 -9.77
CA ILE A 76 -13.87 -2.76 -8.64
C ILE A 76 -15.10 -3.11 -7.81
N LEU A 77 -14.91 -3.23 -6.50
CA LEU A 77 -15.99 -3.38 -5.51
C LEU A 77 -16.05 -2.15 -4.61
N PRO A 78 -17.26 -1.66 -4.29
CA PRO A 78 -17.43 -0.67 -3.23
C PRO A 78 -17.16 -1.33 -1.87
N THR A 79 -16.68 -0.54 -0.90
CA THR A 79 -16.56 -0.97 0.49
C THR A 79 -17.65 -0.33 1.35
N THR A 80 -17.70 -0.69 2.64
CA THR A 80 -18.59 -0.04 3.62
C THR A 80 -18.14 1.37 4.00
N THR A 81 -16.89 1.73 3.70
CA THR A 81 -16.37 3.10 3.87
C THR A 81 -16.71 3.91 2.63
N GLU A 82 -17.49 4.98 2.80
CA GLU A 82 -17.84 5.86 1.68
C GLU A 82 -16.59 6.37 0.96
N ARG A 83 -16.64 6.46 -0.39
CA ARG A 83 -15.53 6.90 -1.27
C ARG A 83 -14.32 5.97 -1.29
N LEU A 84 -14.36 4.81 -0.62
CA LEU A 84 -13.33 3.78 -0.71
C LEU A 84 -13.86 2.59 -1.52
N SER A 85 -13.17 2.28 -2.61
CA SER A 85 -13.38 1.07 -3.40
C SER A 85 -12.14 0.18 -3.36
N ILE A 86 -12.28 -1.08 -3.76
CA ILE A 86 -11.17 -2.03 -3.79
C ILE A 86 -11.20 -2.89 -5.05
N ILE A 87 -10.01 -3.20 -5.58
CA ILE A 87 -9.82 -4.38 -6.44
C ILE A 87 -9.36 -5.52 -5.53
N PRO A 88 -10.19 -6.56 -5.34
CA PRO A 88 -9.93 -7.60 -4.36
C PRO A 88 -8.90 -8.62 -4.84
N ALA A 89 -8.24 -9.30 -3.90
CA ALA A 89 -7.41 -10.46 -4.14
C ALA A 89 -7.98 -11.73 -3.49
N THR A 90 -7.63 -12.87 -4.09
CA THR A 90 -7.82 -14.20 -3.52
C THR A 90 -6.52 -14.99 -3.62
N ARG A 91 -6.51 -16.21 -3.07
CA ARG A 91 -5.35 -17.11 -3.14
C ARG A 91 -4.94 -17.47 -4.56
N ASP A 92 -5.87 -17.37 -5.52
CA ASP A 92 -5.61 -17.64 -6.93
C ASP A 92 -4.51 -16.74 -7.49
N LEU A 93 -4.33 -15.54 -6.92
CA LEU A 93 -3.29 -14.59 -7.32
C LEU A 93 -1.87 -15.18 -7.25
N SER A 94 -1.64 -16.20 -6.42
CA SER A 94 -0.35 -16.92 -6.41
C SER A 94 -0.04 -17.60 -7.75
N GLY A 95 -1.06 -17.94 -8.55
CA GLY A 95 -0.92 -18.52 -9.88
C GLY A 95 -0.42 -17.50 -10.92
N ALA A 96 -0.70 -16.22 -10.73
CA ALA A 96 -0.34 -15.17 -11.70
C ALA A 96 1.17 -15.11 -11.97
N GLU A 97 2.01 -15.32 -10.97
CA GLU A 97 3.48 -15.31 -11.16
C GLU A 97 3.96 -16.42 -12.10
N ILE A 98 3.26 -17.56 -12.14
CA ILE A 98 3.56 -18.68 -13.02
C ILE A 98 2.97 -18.45 -14.41
N GLU A 99 1.70 -18.04 -14.48
CA GLU A 99 0.98 -17.85 -15.75
C GLU A 99 1.54 -16.70 -16.59
N LEU A 100 2.09 -15.70 -15.95
CA LEU A 100 2.72 -14.57 -16.63
C LEU A 100 4.16 -14.87 -17.10
N ILE A 101 4.71 -16.07 -16.85
CA ILE A 101 6.01 -16.46 -17.41
C ILE A 101 5.90 -16.48 -18.94
N GLY A 102 6.77 -15.71 -19.60
CA GLY A 102 6.81 -15.62 -21.07
C GLY A 102 5.77 -14.68 -21.68
N VAL A 103 4.94 -14.01 -20.86
CA VAL A 103 4.04 -12.97 -21.35
C VAL A 103 4.82 -11.66 -21.49
N ASP A 104 4.69 -11.02 -22.65
CA ASP A 104 5.31 -9.72 -22.91
C ASP A 104 4.77 -8.63 -21.96
N ASN A 105 5.66 -7.74 -21.53
CA ASN A 105 5.34 -6.63 -20.62
C ASN A 105 4.64 -7.08 -19.31
N ARG A 106 4.94 -8.28 -18.83
CA ARG A 106 4.32 -8.84 -17.62
C ARG A 106 4.51 -7.96 -16.36
N GLU A 107 5.59 -7.21 -16.28
CA GLU A 107 5.88 -6.27 -15.19
C GLU A 107 5.05 -4.98 -15.28
N GLY A 108 4.54 -4.64 -16.46
CA GLY A 108 3.75 -3.43 -16.74
C GLY A 108 2.24 -3.63 -16.74
N ARG A 109 1.74 -4.84 -16.51
CA ARG A 109 0.31 -5.17 -16.62
C ARG A 109 -0.56 -4.33 -15.69
N LEU A 110 -0.19 -4.24 -14.42
CA LEU A 110 -0.92 -3.42 -13.45
C LEU A 110 -0.90 -1.92 -13.85
N LYS A 111 0.22 -1.42 -14.36
CA LYS A 111 0.32 -0.03 -14.85
C LYS A 111 -0.68 0.24 -15.97
N SER A 112 -0.77 -0.68 -16.95
CA SER A 112 -1.71 -0.55 -18.07
C SER A 112 -3.16 -0.57 -17.62
N LEU A 113 -3.50 -1.42 -16.64
CA LEU A 113 -4.83 -1.50 -16.04
C LEU A 113 -5.18 -0.20 -15.29
N LEU A 114 -4.32 0.26 -14.39
CA LEU A 114 -4.57 1.44 -13.58
C LEU A 114 -4.55 2.76 -14.39
N ALA A 115 -3.96 2.76 -15.57
CA ALA A 115 -4.00 3.92 -16.47
C ALA A 115 -5.43 4.28 -16.90
N GLN A 116 -6.34 3.31 -16.96
CA GLN A 116 -7.76 3.51 -17.29
C GLN A 116 -8.52 4.29 -16.19
N LEU A 117 -7.99 4.32 -14.95
CA LEU A 117 -8.66 4.87 -13.75
C LEU A 117 -8.07 6.21 -13.27
N ARG A 118 -7.05 6.75 -13.95
CA ARG A 118 -6.30 7.92 -13.44
C ARG A 118 -7.11 9.21 -13.29
N ASP A 119 -8.25 9.32 -13.92
CA ASP A 119 -9.12 10.50 -13.82
C ASP A 119 -10.32 10.30 -12.88
N GLU A 120 -10.46 9.11 -12.29
CA GLU A 120 -11.63 8.74 -11.49
C GLU A 120 -11.37 8.78 -9.99
N PHE A 121 -10.12 8.57 -9.57
CA PHE A 121 -9.69 8.52 -8.19
C PHE A 121 -8.67 9.61 -7.88
N ASP A 122 -8.70 10.14 -6.65
CA ASP A 122 -7.67 11.05 -6.14
C ASP A 122 -6.41 10.26 -5.77
N PHE A 123 -6.61 9.10 -5.15
CA PHE A 123 -5.53 8.19 -4.73
C PHE A 123 -5.82 6.76 -5.13
N ILE A 124 -4.78 6.05 -5.58
CA ILE A 124 -4.76 4.60 -5.73
C ILE A 124 -3.67 4.06 -4.80
N ILE A 125 -4.05 3.26 -3.82
CA ILE A 125 -3.15 2.66 -2.84
C ILE A 125 -2.99 1.18 -3.18
N ILE A 126 -1.76 0.74 -3.44
CA ILE A 126 -1.46 -0.66 -3.78
C ILE A 126 -0.84 -1.33 -2.56
N ASP A 127 -1.50 -2.36 -2.01
CA ASP A 127 -0.92 -3.24 -1.00
C ASP A 127 -0.10 -4.34 -1.68
N SER A 128 1.17 -4.48 -1.34
CA SER A 128 2.08 -5.44 -1.97
C SER A 128 2.48 -6.60 -1.06
N PRO A 129 2.75 -7.80 -1.61
CA PRO A 129 3.23 -8.94 -0.84
C PRO A 129 4.61 -8.68 -0.22
N PRO A 130 5.05 -9.51 0.77
CA PRO A 130 6.35 -9.37 1.44
C PRO A 130 7.51 -9.96 0.63
N SER A 131 7.37 -10.12 -0.68
CA SER A 131 8.39 -10.67 -1.58
C SER A 131 8.76 -9.66 -2.67
N LEU A 132 9.92 -9.79 -3.27
CA LEU A 132 10.31 -9.03 -4.47
C LEU A 132 9.99 -9.81 -5.76
N GLY A 133 8.84 -10.50 -5.79
CA GLY A 133 8.35 -11.22 -6.97
C GLY A 133 7.72 -10.31 -8.03
N LEU A 134 7.12 -10.93 -9.03
CA LEU A 134 6.48 -10.24 -10.14
C LEU A 134 5.34 -9.31 -9.71
N LEU A 135 4.58 -9.68 -8.67
CA LEU A 135 3.49 -8.84 -8.14
C LEU A 135 4.02 -7.54 -7.53
N THR A 136 5.12 -7.60 -6.76
CA THR A 136 5.77 -6.40 -6.24
C THR A 136 6.38 -5.55 -7.35
N LEU A 137 6.96 -6.16 -8.39
CA LEU A 137 7.43 -5.41 -9.57
C LEU A 137 6.27 -4.70 -10.27
N ASN A 138 5.13 -5.35 -10.45
CA ASN A 138 3.92 -4.72 -11.00
C ASN A 138 3.48 -3.51 -10.16
N ALA A 139 3.47 -3.64 -8.83
CA ALA A 139 3.15 -2.52 -7.94
C ALA A 139 4.13 -1.35 -8.11
N LEU A 140 5.44 -1.61 -8.16
CA LEU A 140 6.46 -0.57 -8.34
C LEU A 140 6.44 0.07 -9.73
N VAL A 141 6.12 -0.70 -10.77
CA VAL A 141 6.02 -0.18 -12.15
C VAL A 141 4.76 0.67 -12.34
N ALA A 142 3.67 0.34 -11.66
CA ALA A 142 2.41 1.07 -11.69
C ALA A 142 2.42 2.35 -10.84
N ALA A 143 3.22 2.38 -9.76
CA ALA A 143 3.22 3.45 -8.79
C ALA A 143 3.93 4.72 -9.28
N ASP A 144 3.43 5.88 -8.86
CA ASP A 144 4.16 7.14 -8.94
C ASP A 144 5.16 7.24 -7.79
N ARG A 145 4.79 6.71 -6.60
CA ARG A 145 5.58 6.78 -5.37
C ARG A 145 5.47 5.53 -4.52
N VAL A 146 6.48 5.32 -3.68
CA VAL A 146 6.57 4.18 -2.75
C VAL A 146 6.50 4.66 -1.32
N LEU A 147 5.50 4.22 -0.57
CA LEU A 147 5.40 4.34 0.87
C LEU A 147 6.01 3.10 1.53
N ILE A 148 6.92 3.32 2.47
CA ILE A 148 7.69 2.25 3.10
C ILE A 148 7.35 2.19 4.60
N PRO A 149 6.42 1.33 5.03
CA PRO A 149 6.22 1.04 6.45
C PRO A 149 7.44 0.30 7.00
N LEU A 150 7.96 0.78 8.12
CA LEU A 150 9.17 0.25 8.75
C LEU A 150 8.96 0.02 10.24
N HIS A 151 9.13 -1.21 10.69
CA HIS A 151 9.21 -1.53 12.12
C HIS A 151 10.65 -1.36 12.60
N CYS A 152 10.85 -0.55 13.66
CA CYS A 152 12.18 -0.22 14.20
C CYS A 152 12.81 -1.41 14.93
N GLU A 153 13.29 -2.41 14.19
CA GLU A 153 14.01 -3.60 14.65
C GLU A 153 15.40 -3.68 14.01
N TYR A 154 16.27 -4.52 14.58
CA TYR A 154 17.69 -4.62 14.19
C TYR A 154 17.92 -4.79 12.67
N PHE A 155 17.17 -5.65 12.02
CA PHE A 155 17.31 -5.90 10.56
C PHE A 155 16.50 -4.93 9.67
N ALA A 156 15.96 -3.85 10.23
CA ALA A 156 15.12 -2.93 9.46
C ALA A 156 15.89 -2.22 8.34
N LEU A 157 17.13 -1.83 8.60
CA LEU A 157 17.97 -1.10 7.64
C LEU A 157 18.46 -1.99 6.48
N GLU A 158 18.73 -3.27 6.72
CA GLU A 158 19.14 -4.22 5.67
C GLU A 158 18.01 -4.42 4.64
N GLY A 159 16.81 -4.77 5.09
CA GLY A 159 15.66 -4.92 4.18
C GLY A 159 15.29 -3.63 3.44
N LEU A 160 15.58 -2.48 4.05
CA LEU A 160 15.36 -1.18 3.42
C LEU A 160 16.39 -0.91 2.31
N ALA A 161 17.65 -1.28 2.50
CA ALA A 161 18.71 -1.15 1.49
C ALA A 161 18.38 -1.98 0.23
N ASP A 162 17.90 -3.19 0.40
CA ASP A 162 17.50 -4.10 -0.69
C ASP A 162 16.30 -3.53 -1.48
N LEU A 163 15.31 -2.97 -0.78
CA LEU A 163 14.18 -2.32 -1.42
C LEU A 163 14.63 -1.12 -2.25
N VAL A 164 15.49 -0.25 -1.69
CA VAL A 164 16.04 0.91 -2.40
C VAL A 164 16.85 0.48 -3.62
N ALA A 165 17.64 -0.60 -3.53
CA ALA A 165 18.38 -1.15 -4.67
C ALA A 165 17.43 -1.65 -5.76
N THR A 166 16.32 -2.31 -5.39
CA THR A 166 15.29 -2.75 -6.33
C THR A 166 14.59 -1.56 -6.99
N MET A 167 14.20 -0.55 -6.23
CA MET A 167 13.62 0.68 -6.77
C MET A 167 14.54 1.35 -7.79
N ARG A 168 15.86 1.40 -7.53
CA ARG A 168 16.84 1.95 -8.48
C ARG A 168 16.85 1.18 -9.80
N ARG A 169 16.73 -0.15 -9.77
CA ARG A 169 16.64 -0.98 -10.98
C ARG A 169 15.35 -0.72 -11.74
N VAL A 170 14.21 -0.64 -11.03
CA VAL A 170 12.91 -0.31 -11.63
C VAL A 170 12.95 1.08 -12.28
N ARG A 171 13.53 2.09 -11.61
CA ARG A 171 13.70 3.44 -12.19
C ARG A 171 14.56 3.45 -13.46
N ALA A 172 15.60 2.63 -13.50
CA ALA A 172 16.52 2.60 -14.63
C ALA A 172 15.91 2.01 -15.91
N SER A 173 14.91 1.12 -15.81
CA SER A 173 14.42 0.35 -16.96
C SER A 173 12.90 0.35 -17.16
N LEU A 174 12.11 0.41 -16.10
CA LEU A 174 10.66 0.16 -16.18
C LEU A 174 9.80 1.37 -15.79
N ASN A 175 10.23 2.17 -14.79
CA ASN A 175 9.47 3.32 -14.32
C ASN A 175 10.41 4.46 -13.90
N PRO A 176 10.90 5.30 -14.82
CA PRO A 176 11.84 6.39 -14.51
C PRO A 176 11.32 7.44 -13.53
N SER A 177 10.00 7.58 -13.40
CA SER A 177 9.34 8.56 -12.52
C SER A 177 9.15 8.07 -11.08
N LEU A 178 9.39 6.79 -10.81
CA LEU A 178 9.21 6.22 -9.47
C LEU A 178 10.08 6.94 -8.44
N ASP A 179 9.47 7.42 -7.35
CA ASP A 179 10.19 8.03 -6.23
C ASP A 179 9.67 7.51 -4.88
N ILE A 180 10.41 7.82 -3.81
CA ILE A 180 9.99 7.50 -2.45
C ILE A 180 8.98 8.55 -1.98
N GLU A 181 7.76 8.11 -1.63
CA GLU A 181 6.77 8.94 -0.94
C GLU A 181 7.24 9.28 0.46
N GLY A 182 7.63 8.26 1.19
CA GLY A 182 8.21 8.41 2.50
C GLY A 182 8.36 7.10 3.25
N VAL A 183 9.05 7.17 4.39
CA VAL A 183 9.20 6.07 5.34
C VAL A 183 8.29 6.33 6.54
N LEU A 184 7.39 5.41 6.84
CA LEU A 184 6.48 5.45 7.98
C LEU A 184 6.96 4.49 9.06
N LEU A 185 7.35 5.02 10.21
CA LEU A 185 7.70 4.20 11.36
C LEU A 185 6.44 3.57 11.97
N THR A 186 6.42 2.25 12.07
CA THR A 186 5.26 1.47 12.55
C THR A 186 5.61 0.67 13.79
N MET A 187 4.60 0.36 14.61
CA MET A 187 4.75 -0.43 15.84
C MET A 187 5.90 0.07 16.73
N ASN A 188 6.16 1.37 16.67
CA ASN A 188 7.28 1.97 17.39
C ASN A 188 7.07 1.86 18.90
N ASP A 189 8.11 1.42 19.60
CA ASP A 189 8.20 1.42 21.04
C ASP A 189 9.41 2.26 21.46
N GLU A 190 9.15 3.52 21.80
CA GLU A 190 10.19 4.49 22.19
C GLU A 190 10.87 4.15 23.52
N ARG A 191 10.36 3.12 24.25
CA ARG A 191 10.98 2.68 25.52
C ARG A 191 12.21 1.83 25.31
N THR A 192 12.45 1.31 24.11
CA THR A 192 13.60 0.46 23.82
C THR A 192 14.74 1.27 23.21
N ASN A 193 15.96 1.10 23.73
CA ASN A 193 17.16 1.77 23.18
C ASN A 193 17.37 1.42 21.71
N LEU A 194 17.13 0.16 21.32
CA LEU A 194 17.25 -0.28 19.94
C LEU A 194 16.27 0.44 19.02
N GLY A 195 14.99 0.54 19.39
CA GLY A 195 13.96 1.24 18.61
C GLY A 195 14.32 2.71 18.40
N GLN A 196 14.82 3.38 19.47
CA GLN A 196 15.28 4.77 19.37
C GLN A 196 16.49 4.91 18.44
N GLN A 197 17.46 4.01 18.50
CA GLN A 197 18.65 4.06 17.65
C GLN A 197 18.25 3.85 16.18
N VAL A 198 17.50 2.79 15.85
CA VAL A 198 17.04 2.52 14.49
C VAL A 198 16.21 3.70 13.95
N SER A 199 15.33 4.29 14.77
CA SER A 199 14.57 5.47 14.39
C SER A 199 15.47 6.66 14.04
N ARG A 200 16.54 6.90 14.82
CA ARG A 200 17.53 7.97 14.52
C ARG A 200 18.26 7.69 13.21
N ASP A 201 18.78 6.48 13.02
CA ASP A 201 19.55 6.09 11.83
C ASP A 201 18.69 6.23 10.56
N VAL A 202 17.40 5.81 10.63
CA VAL A 202 16.44 5.97 9.52
C VAL A 202 16.19 7.46 9.22
N ARG A 203 16.01 8.29 10.26
CA ARG A 203 15.79 9.73 10.10
C ARG A 203 17.04 10.45 9.56
N GLU A 204 18.23 10.03 9.95
CA GLU A 204 19.49 10.56 9.42
C GLU A 204 19.67 10.23 7.94
N PHE A 205 19.35 8.99 7.54
CA PHE A 205 19.52 8.53 6.16
C PHE A 205 18.46 9.09 5.20
N PHE A 206 17.18 9.05 5.59
CA PHE A 206 16.06 9.47 4.73
C PHE A 206 15.62 10.92 4.92
N LYS A 207 16.08 11.58 5.96
CA LYS A 207 15.84 13.00 6.27
C LYS A 207 14.34 13.37 6.21
N ASP A 208 14.00 14.27 5.30
CA ASP A 208 12.66 14.79 5.04
C ASP A 208 11.69 13.72 4.49
N LYS A 209 12.21 12.61 3.96
CA LYS A 209 11.36 11.48 3.52
C LYS A 209 10.78 10.68 4.69
N VAL A 210 11.27 10.80 5.93
CA VAL A 210 10.63 10.13 7.08
C VAL A 210 9.44 10.96 7.54
N TYR A 211 8.29 10.30 7.68
CA TYR A 211 7.10 10.95 8.22
C TYR A 211 7.30 11.36 9.68
N ARG A 212 6.72 12.51 10.05
CA ARG A 212 6.69 12.99 11.46
C ARG A 212 5.83 12.05 12.28
N THR A 213 4.69 11.65 11.71
CA THR A 213 3.76 10.70 12.31
C THR A 213 4.41 9.33 12.48
N VAL A 214 4.16 8.70 13.61
CA VAL A 214 4.62 7.36 13.96
C VAL A 214 3.41 6.53 14.35
N ILE A 215 3.28 5.33 13.82
CA ILE A 215 2.18 4.43 14.18
C ILE A 215 2.58 3.62 15.42
N PRO A 216 1.88 3.77 16.54
CA PRO A 216 2.19 3.05 17.76
C PRO A 216 1.76 1.57 17.65
N ARG A 217 2.35 0.71 18.48
CA ARG A 217 1.79 -0.61 18.71
C ARG A 217 0.42 -0.46 19.38
N ASN A 218 -0.63 -0.99 18.74
CA ASN A 218 -2.01 -0.85 19.25
C ASN A 218 -2.83 -2.09 18.92
N VAL A 219 -3.54 -2.62 19.92
CA VAL A 219 -4.35 -3.85 19.81
C VAL A 219 -5.49 -3.65 18.79
N ARG A 220 -6.11 -2.48 18.73
CA ARG A 220 -7.21 -2.20 17.80
C ARG A 220 -6.81 -2.32 16.34
N LEU A 221 -5.55 -2.03 16.00
CA LEU A 221 -5.02 -2.24 14.64
C LEU A 221 -4.95 -3.72 14.26
N ALA A 222 -4.76 -4.60 15.25
CA ALA A 222 -4.73 -6.04 15.03
C ALA A 222 -6.13 -6.68 15.04
N GLU A 223 -7.06 -6.13 15.85
CA GLU A 223 -8.42 -6.64 15.97
C GLU A 223 -9.32 -6.24 14.79
N ALA A 224 -9.24 -5.00 14.33
CA ALA A 224 -10.12 -4.44 13.32
C ALA A 224 -10.28 -5.32 12.05
N PRO A 225 -9.22 -5.92 11.48
CA PRO A 225 -9.35 -6.81 10.32
C PRO A 225 -10.21 -8.06 10.59
N SER A 226 -10.26 -8.57 11.83
CA SER A 226 -11.12 -9.71 12.19
C SER A 226 -12.61 -9.36 12.13
N HIS A 227 -12.94 -8.08 12.21
CA HIS A 227 -14.28 -7.53 12.06
C HIS A 227 -14.56 -7.04 10.63
N GLY A 228 -13.59 -7.16 9.71
CA GLY A 228 -13.71 -6.69 8.33
C GLY A 228 -13.78 -5.17 8.22
N LEU A 229 -13.17 -4.45 9.14
CA LEU A 229 -13.20 -2.98 9.19
C LEU A 229 -11.78 -2.40 9.27
N PRO A 230 -11.50 -1.27 8.61
CA PRO A 230 -10.33 -0.47 8.90
C PRO A 230 -10.35 0.00 10.37
N ALA A 231 -9.21 0.09 11.03
CA ALA A 231 -9.17 0.52 12.43
C ALA A 231 -9.71 1.96 12.64
N VAL A 232 -9.53 2.82 11.64
CA VAL A 232 -10.07 4.19 11.64
C VAL A 232 -11.60 4.25 11.65
N THR A 233 -12.28 3.18 11.24
CA THR A 233 -13.76 3.05 11.34
C THR A 233 -14.17 2.12 12.48
N TYR A 234 -13.35 1.14 12.83
CA TYR A 234 -13.63 0.19 13.91
C TYR A 234 -13.59 0.85 15.28
N ASP A 235 -12.54 1.64 15.57
CA ASP A 235 -12.38 2.41 16.81
C ASP A 235 -11.60 3.70 16.52
N ALA A 236 -12.31 4.70 16.02
CA ALA A 236 -11.75 5.99 15.57
C ALA A 236 -11.01 6.76 16.68
N ARG A 237 -11.28 6.45 17.96
CA ARG A 237 -10.65 7.09 19.12
C ARG A 237 -9.45 6.30 19.64
N SER A 238 -9.14 5.16 19.08
CA SER A 238 -7.94 4.43 19.46
C SER A 238 -6.69 5.18 19.03
N ARG A 239 -5.61 5.06 19.80
CA ARG A 239 -4.32 5.67 19.46
C ARG A 239 -3.82 5.30 18.06
N GLY A 240 -4.11 4.07 17.62
CA GLY A 240 -3.74 3.59 16.29
C GLY A 240 -4.52 4.32 15.19
N ALA A 241 -5.83 4.48 15.36
CA ALA A 241 -6.68 5.20 14.42
C ALA A 241 -6.32 6.70 14.36
N GLU A 242 -6.15 7.35 15.50
CA GLU A 242 -5.71 8.75 15.56
C GLU A 242 -4.38 8.98 14.85
N ALA A 243 -3.42 8.03 14.99
CA ALA A 243 -2.15 8.10 14.29
C ALA A 243 -2.33 7.96 12.77
N TYR A 244 -3.23 7.08 12.28
CA TYR A 244 -3.51 6.99 10.84
C TYR A 244 -4.25 8.20 10.30
N PHE A 245 -5.13 8.84 11.03
CA PHE A 245 -5.72 10.12 10.63
C PHE A 245 -4.66 11.23 10.53
N ALA A 246 -3.76 11.34 11.52
CA ALA A 246 -2.64 12.28 11.47
C ALA A 246 -1.70 11.99 10.28
N PHE A 247 -1.43 10.70 10.02
CA PHE A 247 -0.63 10.27 8.88
C PHE A 247 -1.28 10.63 7.54
N ALA A 248 -2.59 10.38 7.37
CA ALA A 248 -3.31 10.75 6.16
C ALA A 248 -3.24 12.26 5.87
N LYS A 249 -3.37 13.10 6.90
CA LYS A 249 -3.18 14.56 6.77
C LYS A 249 -1.77 14.91 6.31
N GLU A 250 -0.74 14.27 6.87
CA GLU A 250 0.65 14.50 6.45
C GLU A 250 0.90 14.04 5.01
N VAL A 251 0.26 12.96 4.55
CA VAL A 251 0.27 12.53 3.14
C VAL A 251 -0.37 13.58 2.24
N LEU A 252 -1.51 14.14 2.63
CA LEU A 252 -2.18 15.21 1.87
C LEU A 252 -1.30 16.46 1.78
N GLU A 253 -0.74 16.93 2.90
CA GLU A 253 0.19 18.07 2.93
C GLU A 253 1.37 17.91 1.95
N ARG A 254 1.91 16.70 1.80
CA ARG A 254 3.02 16.40 0.89
C ARG A 254 2.61 16.30 -0.59
N ASN A 255 1.35 16.01 -0.85
CA ASN A 255 0.83 15.73 -2.20
C ASN A 255 -0.06 16.85 -2.76
N GLU A 256 -0.53 17.78 -1.93
CA GLU A 256 -1.20 18.99 -2.39
C GLU A 256 -0.16 20.02 -2.86
N PRO A 257 -0.40 20.70 -4.01
CA PRO A 257 0.44 21.82 -4.38
C PRO A 257 0.38 22.86 -3.26
N ALA A 258 1.54 23.37 -2.84
CA ALA A 258 1.58 24.51 -1.92
C ALA A 258 0.66 25.59 -2.51
N LEU A 259 -0.34 26.01 -1.72
CA LEU A 259 -1.16 27.16 -2.08
C LEU A 259 -0.21 28.35 -2.24
N ALA A 260 0.00 28.75 -3.51
CA ALA A 260 0.84 29.89 -3.89
C ALA A 260 0.13 31.20 -3.51
#